data_5f917c5092371171a2b73ad1b2a05137
#
_entry.id   5f917c5092371171a2b73ad1b2a05137
#
_cell.length_a   1.000
_cell.length_b   1.000
_cell.length_c   1.000
_cell.angle_alpha   90.00
_cell.angle_beta   90.00
_cell.angle_gamma   90.00
#
_symmetry.space_group_name_H-M   'P 1'
#
loop_
_entity.id
_entity.type
_entity.pdbx_description
1 polymer ?
#
loop_
_entity_poly.entity_id
_entity_poly.type
_entity_poly.pdbx_seq_one_letter_code
_entity_poly.pdbx_strand_id
1 'polypeptide(L)' 'MTLHDKIRSLYPELTDRDFTTVIRLQNDSDNRGDYIKSWEHPTLARPTPEQLEAL' A
#
# COMPACT_ATOMS: atom_id res chain seq x y z
N MET A 1 -3.23 6.44 -11.13
CA MET A 1 -2.80 6.48 -9.72
C MET A 1 -2.17 5.14 -9.35
N THR A 2 -0.99 5.15 -8.77
CA THR A 2 -0.32 3.91 -8.37
C THR A 2 -0.87 3.42 -7.04
N LEU A 3 -0.56 2.16 -6.69
CA LEU A 3 -0.94 1.62 -5.39
C LEU A 3 -0.34 2.44 -4.25
N HIS A 4 0.90 2.88 -4.41
CA HIS A 4 1.57 3.76 -3.46
C HIS A 4 0.76 5.03 -3.22
N ASP A 5 0.29 5.67 -4.29
CA ASP A 5 -0.52 6.88 -4.19
C ASP A 5 -1.86 6.61 -3.50
N LYS A 6 -2.49 5.49 -3.82
CA LYS A 6 -3.76 5.11 -3.21
C LYS A 6 -3.61 4.92 -1.70
N ILE A 7 -2.57 4.24 -1.28
CA ILE A 7 -2.31 4.01 0.14
C ILE A 7 -2.05 5.33 0.86
N ARG A 8 -1.30 6.23 0.24
CA ARG A 8 -1.04 7.55 0.83
C ARG A 8 -2.30 8.42 0.87
N SER A 9 -3.24 8.21 -0.03
CA SER A 9 -4.53 8.90 0.04
C SER A 9 -5.36 8.44 1.24
N LEU A 10 -5.28 7.16 1.57
CA LEU A 10 -5.95 6.62 2.76
C LEU A 10 -5.24 7.06 4.05
N TYR A 11 -3.92 7.05 4.02
CA TYR A 11 -3.09 7.34 5.19
C TYR A 11 -2.06 8.42 4.82
N PRO A 12 -2.46 9.70 4.81
CA PRO A 12 -1.56 10.79 4.40
C PRO A 12 -0.36 10.98 5.33
N GLU A 13 -0.39 10.40 6.51
CA GLU A 13 0.71 10.47 7.46
C GLU A 13 1.87 9.53 7.13
N LEU A 14 1.67 8.60 6.19
CA LEU A 14 2.73 7.69 5.78
C LEU A 14 3.83 8.42 5.01
N THR A 15 5.08 7.99 5.24
CA THR A 15 6.24 8.55 4.55
C THR A 15 6.85 7.49 3.64
N ASP A 16 7.76 7.92 2.75
CA ASP A 16 8.47 6.97 1.87
C ASP A 16 9.25 5.94 2.68
N ARG A 17 9.73 6.33 3.86
CA ARG A 17 10.46 5.43 4.74
C ARG A 17 9.58 4.27 5.19
N ASP A 18 8.30 4.53 5.48
CA ASP A 18 7.38 3.48 5.88
C ASP A 18 7.20 2.45 4.78
N PHE A 19 7.21 2.89 3.52
CA PHE A 19 7.10 1.99 2.37
C PHE A 19 8.35 1.16 2.12
N THR A 20 9.45 1.43 2.81
CA THR A 20 10.68 0.66 2.69
C THR A 20 11.00 -0.16 3.92
N THR A 21 10.33 0.10 5.04
CA THR A 21 10.61 -0.56 6.32
C THR A 21 9.47 -1.45 6.79
N VAL A 22 8.26 -0.89 6.92
CA VAL A 22 7.12 -1.64 7.50
C VAL A 22 6.11 -2.07 6.43
N ILE A 23 6.11 -1.44 5.27
CA ILE A 23 5.20 -1.75 4.17
C ILE A 23 6.02 -2.24 2.99
N ARG A 24 5.62 -3.36 2.40
CA ARG A 24 6.26 -3.89 1.20
C ARG A 24 5.23 -4.03 0.10
N LEU A 25 5.52 -3.41 -1.02
CA LEU A 25 4.69 -3.53 -2.23
C LEU A 25 5.46 -4.36 -3.26
N GLN A 26 4.74 -5.14 -4.04
CA GLN A 26 5.36 -5.98 -5.06
C GLN A 26 4.50 -6.03 -6.31
N ASN A 27 5.16 -6.19 -7.44
CA ASN A 27 4.52 -6.40 -8.74
C ASN A 27 5.22 -7.58 -9.41
N ASP A 28 4.48 -8.66 -9.66
CA ASP A 28 5.02 -9.88 -10.25
C ASP A 28 4.93 -9.90 -11.77
N SER A 29 4.53 -8.80 -12.39
CA SER A 29 4.40 -8.67 -13.85
C SER A 29 3.39 -9.67 -14.44
N ASP A 30 2.34 -9.97 -13.68
CA ASP A 30 1.30 -10.92 -14.08
C ASP A 30 0.00 -10.23 -14.52
N ASN A 31 0.07 -8.95 -14.87
CA ASN A 31 -1.05 -8.12 -15.29
C ASN A 31 -2.04 -7.78 -14.16
N ARG A 32 -1.72 -8.10 -12.93
CA ARG A 32 -2.55 -7.75 -11.78
C ARG A 32 -2.14 -6.42 -11.14
N GLY A 33 -0.98 -5.89 -11.55
CA GLY A 33 -0.45 -4.66 -11.00
C GLY A 33 0.21 -4.87 -9.64
N ASP A 34 0.41 -3.78 -8.92
CA ASP A 34 1.06 -3.81 -7.61
C ASP A 34 0.12 -4.35 -6.54
N TYR A 35 0.68 -5.01 -5.55
CA TYR A 35 -0.07 -5.48 -4.39
C TYR A 35 0.77 -5.32 -3.12
N ILE A 36 0.11 -5.35 -1.97
CA ILE A 36 0.78 -5.26 -0.68
C ILE A 36 1.32 -6.65 -0.33
N LYS A 37 2.64 -6.79 -0.32
CA LYS A 37 3.27 -8.05 0.04
C LYS A 37 3.29 -8.25 1.55
N SER A 38 3.60 -7.19 2.30
CA SER A 38 3.55 -7.25 3.75
C SER A 38 3.19 -5.88 4.33
N TRP A 39 2.58 -5.91 5.49
CA TRP A 39 2.15 -4.71 6.19
C TRP A 39 2.43 -4.92 7.68
N GLU A 40 3.40 -4.18 8.20
CA GLU A 40 3.82 -4.32 9.58
C GLU A 40 3.72 -3.00 10.34
N HIS A 41 2.88 -2.09 9.87
CA HIS A 41 2.74 -0.79 10.53
C HIS A 41 2.11 -0.97 11.91
N PRO A 42 2.72 -0.38 12.97
CA PRO A 42 2.28 -0.63 14.34
C PRO A 42 0.92 -0.01 14.70
N THR A 43 0.50 1.04 14.02
CA THR A 43 -0.72 1.78 14.36
C THR A 43 -1.78 1.80 13.28
N LEU A 44 -1.41 1.57 12.01
CA LEU A 44 -2.34 1.60 10.89
C LEU A 44 -2.65 0.20 10.41
N ALA A 45 -3.93 -0.11 10.21
CA ALA A 45 -4.35 -1.41 9.72
C ALA A 45 -4.13 -1.51 8.20
N ARG A 46 -3.83 -2.73 7.73
CA ARG A 46 -3.67 -3.00 6.30
C ARG A 46 -4.97 -2.65 5.56
N PRO A 47 -4.90 -1.81 4.52
CA PRO A 47 -6.09 -1.50 3.74
C PRO A 47 -6.57 -2.73 2.97
N THR A 48 -7.89 -2.86 2.83
CA THR A 48 -8.48 -3.95 2.05
C THR A 48 -8.42 -3.61 0.57
N PRO A 49 -8.46 -4.62 -0.32
CA PRO A 49 -8.54 -4.35 -1.75
C PRO A 49 -9.75 -3.48 -2.11
N GLU A 50 -10.85 -3.64 -1.40
CA GLU A 50 -12.06 -2.86 -1.64
C GLU A 50 -11.84 -1.38 -1.34
N GLN A 51 -11.13 -1.08 -0.27
CA GLN A 51 -10.79 0.31 0.06
C GLN A 51 -9.91 0.95 -1.01
N LEU A 52 -8.98 0.19 -1.55
CA LEU A 52 -8.07 0.68 -2.58
C LEU A 52 -8.79 0.88 -3.92
N GLU A 53 -9.74 0.03 -4.24
CA GLU A 53 -10.51 0.15 -5.48
C GLU A 53 -11.49 1.33 -5.43
N ALA A 54 -11.90 1.75 -4.26
CA ALA A 54 -12.81 2.88 -4.09
C ALA A 54 -12.16 4.24 -4.29
N LEU A 55 -10.86 4.29 -4.46
CA LEU A 55 -10.10 5.53 -4.65
C LEU A 55 -10.01 5.96 -6.11
#